data_d9b541ea45a76ffeb3565c3abb06609a
#
_entry.id   d9b541ea45a76ffeb3565c3abb06609a
#
_cell.length_a   1.000
_cell.length_b   1.000
_cell.length_c   1.000
_cell.angle_alpha   90.00
_cell.angle_beta   90.00
_cell.angle_gamma   90.00
#
_symmetry.space_group_name_H-M   'P 1'
#
loop_
_entity.id
_entity.type
_entity.pdbx_description
1 polymer ?
#
loop_
_entity_poly.entity_id
_entity_poly.type
_entity_poly.pdbx_seq_one_letter_code
_entity_poly.pdbx_strand_id
1 'polypeptide(L)'
;FRVLVLQNRRWDTKAVGLVPNERNAAGMGFTHNRQLVFPGGNEFHRFEIRDVRRAAAGVDHMEWYEPYYHATLLEDRPARNYSYVEDQDGVRVVLSPEEGSENTTAEYVVVHFLLTTPRLPGGDVYVCGQWTGETYAPDCRMEYDEQVGQYHAAILLKQGYYSYQY
;
A
#
# COMPACT_ATOMS: atom_id res chain seq x y z
N PHE A 1 -12.90 -29.59 1.31
CA PHE A 1 -13.13 -28.18 1.00
C PHE A 1 -12.64 -27.32 2.17
N ARG A 2 -11.73 -26.38 1.91
CA ARG A 2 -11.20 -25.43 2.90
C ARG A 2 -11.47 -24.03 2.42
N VAL A 3 -11.94 -23.16 3.31
CA VAL A 3 -12.19 -21.74 3.03
C VAL A 3 -11.10 -20.93 3.72
N LEU A 4 -10.57 -19.99 2.98
CA LEU A 4 -9.66 -18.96 3.45
C LEU A 4 -10.31 -17.61 3.14
N VAL A 5 -10.39 -16.74 4.12
CA VAL A 5 -10.88 -15.37 3.94
C VAL A 5 -9.76 -14.40 4.33
N LEU A 6 -9.53 -13.43 3.46
CA LEU A 6 -8.52 -12.38 3.64
C LEU A 6 -9.23 -11.02 3.59
N GLN A 7 -8.86 -10.11 4.47
CA GLN A 7 -9.20 -8.70 4.33
C GLN A 7 -8.12 -8.03 3.47
N ASN A 8 -8.54 -7.32 2.40
CA ASN A 8 -7.64 -6.55 1.53
C ASN A 8 -6.43 -7.35 1.02
N ARG A 9 -6.62 -8.65 0.78
CA ARG A 9 -5.57 -9.60 0.34
C ARG A 9 -4.41 -9.78 1.33
N ARG A 10 -4.55 -9.33 2.56
CA ARG A 10 -3.52 -9.42 3.59
C ARG A 10 -3.46 -10.82 4.19
N TRP A 11 -2.27 -11.40 4.21
CA TRP A 11 -2.04 -12.74 4.75
C TRP A 11 -1.86 -12.76 6.27
N ASP A 12 -1.50 -11.63 6.88
CA ASP A 12 -1.36 -11.49 8.33
C ASP A 12 -2.70 -11.52 9.07
N THR A 13 -3.78 -11.08 8.41
CA THR A 13 -5.14 -11.06 8.98
C THR A 13 -6.04 -12.19 8.47
N LYS A 14 -5.45 -13.28 7.96
CA LYS A 14 -6.22 -14.39 7.39
C LYS A 14 -7.08 -15.14 8.41
N ALA A 15 -8.31 -15.44 8.05
CA ALA A 15 -9.15 -16.42 8.72
C ALA A 15 -9.09 -17.77 8.00
N VAL A 16 -8.63 -18.81 8.68
CA VAL A 16 -8.43 -20.15 8.12
C VAL A 16 -9.18 -21.19 8.93
N GLY A 17 -9.46 -22.36 8.31
CA GLY A 17 -10.10 -23.47 8.99
C GLY A 17 -11.57 -23.22 9.35
N LEU A 18 -12.22 -22.33 8.62
CA LEU A 18 -13.61 -21.99 8.81
C LEU A 18 -14.51 -23.21 8.62
N VAL A 19 -15.40 -23.44 9.58
CA VAL A 19 -16.42 -24.51 9.52
C VAL A 19 -17.77 -23.87 9.24
N PRO A 20 -18.46 -24.29 8.15
CA PRO A 20 -19.78 -23.76 7.86
C PRO A 20 -20.78 -24.24 8.92
N ASN A 21 -21.60 -23.34 9.41
CA ASN A 21 -22.69 -23.62 10.35
C ASN A 21 -24.05 -23.80 9.66
N GLU A 22 -24.13 -23.45 8.39
CA GLU A 22 -25.31 -23.66 7.55
C GLU A 22 -24.93 -24.41 6.30
N ARG A 23 -25.76 -25.37 5.89
CA ARG A 23 -25.59 -26.13 4.64
C ARG A 23 -26.95 -26.38 4.02
N ASN A 24 -27.11 -25.99 2.78
CA ASN A 24 -28.30 -26.24 1.98
C ASN A 24 -27.93 -26.50 0.51
N ALA A 25 -28.95 -26.75 -0.33
CA ALA A 25 -28.73 -27.02 -1.76
C ALA A 25 -28.10 -25.83 -2.52
N ALA A 26 -28.24 -24.60 -2.03
CA ALA A 26 -27.70 -23.39 -2.65
C ALA A 26 -26.25 -23.10 -2.21
N GLY A 27 -25.77 -23.69 -1.09
CA GLY A 27 -24.39 -23.43 -0.64
C GLY A 27 -24.14 -23.68 0.84
N MET A 28 -23.06 -23.10 1.32
CA MET A 28 -22.59 -23.15 2.71
C MET A 28 -22.55 -21.73 3.29
N GLY A 29 -23.14 -21.56 4.48
CA GLY A 29 -23.12 -20.32 5.23
C GLY A 29 -22.15 -20.36 6.41
N PHE A 30 -21.53 -19.21 6.71
CA PHE A 30 -20.61 -19.01 7.82
C PHE A 30 -21.10 -17.84 8.66
N THR A 31 -22.34 -17.94 9.13
CA THR A 31 -23.01 -16.88 9.89
C THR A 31 -22.50 -16.83 11.33
N HIS A 32 -22.48 -15.64 11.92
CA HIS A 32 -22.07 -15.41 13.32
C HIS A 32 -20.68 -15.97 13.71
N ASN A 33 -19.75 -16.07 12.75
CA ASN A 33 -18.42 -16.57 13.00
C ASN A 33 -17.48 -15.42 13.43
N ARG A 34 -16.98 -15.46 14.68
CA ARG A 34 -16.05 -14.45 15.21
C ARG A 34 -14.73 -14.36 14.45
N GLN A 35 -14.31 -15.43 13.79
CA GLN A 35 -13.10 -15.43 12.97
C GLN A 35 -13.24 -14.58 11.69
N LEU A 36 -14.46 -14.20 11.31
CA LEU A 36 -14.76 -13.33 10.18
C LEU A 36 -14.97 -11.85 10.59
N VAL A 37 -14.66 -11.52 11.83
CA VAL A 37 -14.63 -10.13 12.29
C VAL A 37 -13.22 -9.61 12.12
N PHE A 38 -13.02 -8.78 11.11
CA PHE A 38 -11.74 -8.11 10.86
C PHE A 38 -11.76 -6.72 11.50
N PRO A 39 -10.65 -6.27 12.12
CA PRO A 39 -10.54 -4.89 12.57
C PRO A 39 -10.59 -3.94 11.38
N GLY A 40 -11.18 -2.76 11.57
CA GLY A 40 -11.06 -1.69 10.59
C GLY A 40 -9.60 -1.28 10.44
N GLY A 41 -9.17 -1.05 9.20
CA GLY A 41 -7.85 -0.53 8.87
C GLY A 41 -7.89 0.97 8.58
N ASN A 42 -6.73 1.56 8.31
CA ASN A 42 -6.64 2.90 7.75
C ASN A 42 -7.00 2.85 6.25
N GLU A 43 -7.50 3.99 5.75
CA GLU A 43 -7.67 4.18 4.32
C GLU A 43 -6.33 4.08 3.60
N PHE A 44 -6.33 3.53 2.38
CA PHE A 44 -5.14 3.49 1.55
C PHE A 44 -4.88 4.86 0.91
N HIS A 45 -3.64 5.30 1.01
CA HIS A 45 -3.12 6.37 0.17
C HIS A 45 -2.83 5.84 -1.24
N ARG A 46 -2.70 6.72 -2.21
CA ARG A 46 -2.43 6.33 -3.60
C ARG A 46 -1.51 7.30 -4.30
N PHE A 47 -0.72 6.78 -5.22
CA PHE A 47 0.03 7.58 -6.17
C PHE A 47 0.15 6.87 -7.52
N GLU A 48 0.53 7.63 -8.52
CA GLU A 48 0.67 7.15 -9.87
C GLU A 48 1.92 7.73 -10.54
N ILE A 49 2.70 6.86 -11.21
CA ILE A 49 3.85 7.23 -12.04
C ILE A 49 3.60 6.68 -13.43
N ARG A 50 3.03 7.50 -14.32
CA ARG A 50 2.81 7.17 -15.74
C ARG A 50 4.01 7.48 -16.60
N ASP A 51 4.67 8.59 -16.30
CA ASP A 51 5.83 9.11 -17.00
C ASP A 51 6.86 9.55 -15.97
N VAL A 52 8.09 9.06 -16.09
CA VAL A 52 9.19 9.38 -15.15
C VAL A 52 9.61 10.86 -15.21
N ARG A 53 9.14 11.61 -16.21
CA ARG A 53 9.48 13.03 -16.41
C ARG A 53 8.39 13.98 -15.91
N ARG A 54 7.23 13.44 -15.48
CA ARG A 54 6.06 14.24 -15.11
C ARG A 54 5.42 13.72 -13.83
N ALA A 55 5.19 14.62 -12.90
CA ALA A 55 4.37 14.31 -11.73
C ALA A 55 2.92 13.99 -12.14
N ALA A 56 2.33 12.97 -11.51
CA ALA A 56 0.95 12.56 -11.68
C ALA A 56 0.24 12.56 -10.31
N ALA A 57 -0.91 11.89 -10.21
CA ALA A 57 -1.70 11.87 -8.98
C ALA A 57 -0.87 11.36 -7.78
N GLY A 58 -0.87 12.09 -6.67
CA GLY A 58 -0.14 11.74 -5.44
C GLY A 58 1.36 12.06 -5.46
N VAL A 59 1.90 12.51 -6.59
CA VAL A 59 3.33 12.88 -6.74
C VAL A 59 3.44 14.40 -6.73
N ASP A 60 4.31 14.93 -5.86
CA ASP A 60 4.64 16.35 -5.79
C ASP A 60 5.57 16.76 -6.94
N HIS A 61 6.70 16.10 -7.06
CA HIS A 61 7.64 16.35 -8.16
C HIS A 61 8.46 15.11 -8.55
N MET A 62 9.04 15.18 -9.76
CA MET A 62 9.94 14.19 -10.32
C MET A 62 11.31 14.84 -10.57
N GLU A 63 12.39 14.15 -10.21
CA GLU A 63 13.75 14.64 -10.40
C GLU A 63 14.67 13.50 -10.85
N TRP A 64 15.70 13.83 -11.63
CA TRP A 64 16.70 12.85 -12.06
C TRP A 64 17.94 12.92 -11.17
N TYR A 65 18.25 11.82 -10.50
CA TYR A 65 19.53 11.58 -9.84
C TYR A 65 20.08 10.24 -10.32
N GLU A 66 21.24 10.28 -10.99
CA GLU A 66 21.87 9.09 -11.54
C GLU A 66 21.98 7.97 -10.47
N PRO A 67 21.53 6.73 -10.75
CA PRO A 67 21.05 6.22 -12.04
C PRO A 67 19.52 6.16 -12.17
N TYR A 68 18.74 6.78 -11.30
CA TYR A 68 17.28 6.66 -11.29
C TYR A 68 16.56 8.01 -11.31
N TYR A 69 15.34 8.01 -11.81
CA TYR A 69 14.39 9.06 -11.50
C TYR A 69 13.91 8.91 -10.05
N HIS A 70 13.67 10.02 -9.40
CA HIS A 70 13.12 10.10 -8.05
C HIS A 70 11.76 10.77 -8.11
N ALA A 71 10.77 10.15 -7.45
CA ALA A 71 9.43 10.67 -7.28
C ALA A 71 9.24 11.03 -5.81
N THR A 72 9.05 12.29 -5.48
CA THR A 72 8.65 12.71 -4.15
C THR A 72 7.14 12.76 -4.09
N LEU A 73 6.52 11.99 -3.20
CA LEU A 73 5.08 11.99 -3.01
C LEU A 73 4.61 13.24 -2.27
N LEU A 74 3.34 13.58 -2.43
CA LEU A 74 2.69 14.54 -1.57
C LEU A 74 2.79 14.07 -0.11
N GLU A 75 3.05 15.01 0.79
CA GLU A 75 3.19 14.75 2.21
C GLU A 75 1.89 14.19 2.81
N ASP A 76 1.99 13.04 3.45
CA ASP A 76 0.89 12.43 4.20
C ASP A 76 0.86 12.93 5.64
N ARG A 77 -0.35 13.07 6.16
CA ARG A 77 -0.61 13.45 7.55
C ARG A 77 -1.72 12.59 8.14
N PRO A 78 -1.68 12.28 9.44
CA PRO A 78 -2.79 11.56 10.08
C PRO A 78 -4.10 12.32 9.89
N ALA A 79 -5.10 11.65 9.35
CA ALA A 79 -6.42 12.22 9.16
C ALA A 79 -7.09 12.43 10.52
N ARG A 80 -7.59 13.65 10.80
CA ARG A 80 -8.34 13.94 12.02
C ARG A 80 -9.78 13.45 11.97
N ASN A 81 -10.32 13.32 10.76
CA ASN A 81 -11.69 12.89 10.51
C ASN A 81 -11.67 11.77 9.46
N TYR A 82 -12.60 10.83 9.60
CA TYR A 82 -12.83 9.83 8.57
C TYR A 82 -13.31 10.52 7.29
N SER A 83 -12.60 10.26 6.20
CA SER A 83 -12.98 10.68 4.86
C SER A 83 -12.91 9.46 3.96
N TYR A 84 -14.06 9.01 3.48
CA TYR A 84 -14.09 7.93 2.51
C TYR A 84 -13.63 8.43 1.15
N VAL A 85 -12.59 7.85 0.64
CA VAL A 85 -12.15 8.00 -0.75
C VAL A 85 -12.13 6.59 -1.33
N GLU A 86 -12.88 6.37 -2.40
CA GLU A 86 -12.86 5.09 -3.10
C GLU A 86 -11.43 4.76 -3.52
N ASP A 87 -10.90 3.67 -3.03
CA ASP A 87 -9.58 3.16 -3.35
C ASP A 87 -9.67 1.79 -4.04
N GLN A 88 -8.54 1.13 -4.26
CA GLN A 88 -8.48 -0.20 -4.87
C GLN A 88 -7.96 -1.27 -3.88
N ASP A 89 -8.21 -1.08 -2.59
CA ASP A 89 -7.89 -2.04 -1.53
C ASP A 89 -6.43 -2.54 -1.58
N GLY A 90 -5.47 -1.63 -1.74
CA GLY A 90 -4.04 -1.94 -1.74
C GLY A 90 -3.49 -2.49 -3.07
N VAL A 91 -4.26 -2.47 -4.15
CA VAL A 91 -3.82 -2.97 -5.46
C VAL A 91 -2.70 -2.12 -6.04
N ARG A 92 -1.77 -2.75 -6.72
CA ARG A 92 -0.80 -2.10 -7.61
C ARG A 92 -1.05 -2.51 -9.06
N VAL A 93 -0.79 -1.60 -9.98
CA VAL A 93 -0.76 -1.88 -11.42
C VAL A 93 0.54 -1.30 -11.98
N VAL A 94 1.35 -2.12 -12.59
CA VAL A 94 2.55 -1.67 -13.32
C VAL A 94 2.08 -1.12 -14.66
N LEU A 95 2.46 0.11 -14.97
CA LEU A 95 2.13 0.79 -16.22
C LEU A 95 3.39 0.94 -17.07
N SER A 96 3.24 0.82 -18.38
CA SER A 96 4.27 1.16 -19.35
C SER A 96 3.69 2.12 -20.38
N PRO A 97 4.48 3.07 -20.89
CA PRO A 97 4.05 3.95 -21.97
C PRO A 97 3.76 3.19 -23.29
N GLU A 98 4.29 1.99 -23.46
CA GLU A 98 4.10 1.16 -24.64
C GLU A 98 3.04 0.09 -24.41
N GLU A 99 2.00 0.06 -25.25
CA GLU A 99 0.94 -0.94 -25.19
C GLU A 99 1.52 -2.36 -25.38
N GLY A 100 1.23 -3.26 -24.44
CA GLY A 100 1.50 -4.69 -24.55
C GLY A 100 2.83 -5.19 -23.95
N SER A 101 3.66 -4.33 -23.36
CA SER A 101 4.95 -4.72 -22.72
C SER A 101 5.14 -4.21 -21.29
N GLU A 102 4.08 -4.05 -20.56
CA GLU A 102 3.99 -3.36 -19.25
C GLU A 102 5.03 -3.79 -18.21
N ASN A 103 5.44 -5.06 -18.22
CA ASN A 103 6.41 -5.55 -17.23
C ASN A 103 7.88 -5.43 -17.65
N THR A 104 8.17 -5.21 -18.93
CA THR A 104 9.54 -5.22 -19.47
C THR A 104 10.08 -3.83 -19.78
N THR A 105 9.20 -2.87 -20.11
CA THR A 105 9.58 -1.49 -20.48
C THR A 105 9.35 -0.46 -19.38
N ALA A 106 8.67 -0.84 -18.29
CA ALA A 106 8.45 0.04 -17.16
C ALA A 106 9.78 0.37 -16.44
N GLU A 107 10.08 1.66 -16.31
CA GLU A 107 11.27 2.17 -15.63
C GLU A 107 11.18 1.96 -14.11
N TYR A 108 12.36 1.81 -13.47
CA TYR A 108 12.46 1.86 -12.02
C TYR A 108 12.63 3.30 -11.55
N VAL A 109 11.93 3.64 -10.48
CA VAL A 109 11.90 4.96 -9.87
C VAL A 109 12.09 4.82 -8.37
N VAL A 110 12.92 5.65 -7.77
CA VAL A 110 13.03 5.77 -6.31
C VAL A 110 11.88 6.65 -5.83
N VAL A 111 10.96 6.06 -5.06
CA VAL A 111 9.79 6.76 -4.54
C VAL A 111 10.04 7.17 -3.10
N HIS A 112 9.94 8.46 -2.82
CA HIS A 112 10.08 9.05 -1.50
C HIS A 112 8.72 9.22 -0.84
N PHE A 113 8.51 8.48 0.24
CA PHE A 113 7.33 8.54 1.09
C PHE A 113 7.59 9.47 2.27
N LEU A 114 6.67 10.36 2.56
CA LEU A 114 6.77 11.40 3.57
C LEU A 114 5.53 11.37 4.48
N LEU A 115 5.72 11.08 5.77
CA LEU A 115 4.64 11.07 6.75
C LEU A 115 4.95 12.05 7.88
N THR A 116 4.23 13.16 7.93
CA THR A 116 4.37 14.16 8.99
C THR A 116 3.47 13.82 10.18
N THR A 117 4.09 13.29 11.20
CA THR A 117 3.46 12.96 12.48
C THR A 117 4.53 13.02 13.58
N PRO A 118 4.18 13.29 14.84
CA PRO A 118 5.12 13.15 15.94
C PRO A 118 5.70 11.72 15.98
N ARG A 119 6.94 11.62 16.42
CA ARG A 119 7.59 10.32 16.59
C ARG A 119 6.74 9.39 17.45
N LEU A 120 6.44 8.20 16.93
CA LEU A 120 5.66 7.20 17.63
C LEU A 120 6.55 6.49 18.66
N PRO A 121 6.15 6.46 19.94
CA PRO A 121 6.93 5.78 20.96
C PRO A 121 6.78 4.25 20.85
N GLY A 122 7.90 3.54 20.91
CA GLY A 122 7.91 2.09 21.10
C GLY A 122 7.59 1.25 19.87
N GLY A 123 7.69 1.81 18.67
CA GLY A 123 7.48 1.07 17.42
C GLY A 123 8.19 1.67 16.23
N ASP A 124 8.28 0.90 15.16
CA ASP A 124 8.76 1.33 13.87
C ASP A 124 7.58 1.59 12.94
N VAL A 125 7.74 2.50 11.99
CA VAL A 125 6.78 2.80 10.93
C VAL A 125 7.26 2.19 9.63
N TYR A 126 6.36 1.57 8.89
CA TYR A 126 6.65 0.94 7.61
C TYR A 126 5.67 1.42 6.54
N VAL A 127 6.14 1.54 5.31
CA VAL A 127 5.27 1.68 4.15
C VAL A 127 4.87 0.27 3.72
N CYS A 128 3.57 -0.01 3.67
CA CYS A 128 3.02 -1.30 3.29
C CYS A 128 2.11 -1.17 2.05
N GLY A 129 2.21 -2.13 1.16
CA GLY A 129 1.36 -2.24 -0.02
C GLY A 129 1.52 -3.61 -0.68
N GLN A 130 0.89 -3.83 -1.80
CA GLN A 130 0.95 -5.12 -2.49
C GLN A 130 2.38 -5.56 -2.86
N TRP A 131 3.31 -4.61 -3.06
CA TRP A 131 4.72 -4.93 -3.38
C TRP A 131 5.50 -5.50 -2.19
N THR A 132 5.04 -5.26 -0.96
CA THR A 132 5.64 -5.85 0.25
C THR A 132 5.02 -7.20 0.59
N GLY A 133 4.01 -7.67 -0.15
CA GLY A 133 3.20 -8.82 0.21
C GLY A 133 2.38 -8.60 1.48
N GLU A 134 2.07 -7.33 1.78
CA GLU A 134 1.38 -6.89 3.00
C GLU A 134 2.12 -7.30 4.29
N THR A 135 3.45 -7.30 4.24
CA THR A 135 4.33 -7.57 5.38
C THR A 135 5.21 -6.37 5.70
N TYR A 136 5.77 -6.34 6.91
CA TYR A 136 6.72 -5.31 7.33
C TYR A 136 8.11 -5.63 6.75
N ALA A 137 8.31 -5.28 5.48
CA ALA A 137 9.58 -5.49 4.80
C ALA A 137 10.64 -4.52 5.35
N PRO A 138 11.85 -4.98 5.70
CA PRO A 138 12.90 -4.13 6.27
C PRO A 138 13.24 -2.92 5.39
N ASP A 139 13.25 -3.10 4.07
CA ASP A 139 13.55 -2.07 3.08
C ASP A 139 12.44 -1.00 2.96
N CYS A 140 11.28 -1.25 3.59
CA CYS A 140 10.14 -0.34 3.62
C CYS A 140 9.96 0.33 4.99
N ARG A 141 10.92 0.16 5.90
CA ARG A 141 10.94 0.85 7.17
C ARG A 141 11.25 2.33 6.97
N MET A 142 10.49 3.18 7.65
CA MET A 142 10.69 4.63 7.62
C MET A 142 11.67 5.08 8.70
N GLU A 143 12.48 6.05 8.38
CA GLU A 143 13.36 6.75 9.31
C GLU A 143 12.72 8.06 9.75
N TYR A 144 12.88 8.41 11.02
CA TYR A 144 12.35 9.66 11.56
C TYR A 144 13.40 10.75 11.57
N ASP A 145 13.08 11.87 10.92
CA ASP A 145 13.89 13.08 10.95
C ASP A 145 13.40 13.99 12.07
N GLU A 146 14.21 14.12 13.12
CA GLU A 146 13.90 14.96 14.29
C GLU A 146 13.91 16.47 13.96
N GLN A 147 14.62 16.90 12.91
CA GLN A 147 14.72 18.31 12.55
C GLN A 147 13.45 18.78 11.84
N VAL A 148 12.91 17.93 11.00
CA VAL A 148 11.69 18.20 10.19
C VAL A 148 10.43 17.73 10.92
N GLY A 149 10.55 16.73 11.81
CA GLY A 149 9.41 16.11 12.49
C GLY A 149 8.61 15.18 11.57
N GLN A 150 9.31 14.41 10.73
CA GLN A 150 8.71 13.63 9.64
C GLN A 150 9.37 12.26 9.52
N TYR A 151 8.57 11.25 9.23
CA TYR A 151 9.07 9.96 8.77
C TYR A 151 9.30 9.99 7.26
N HIS A 152 10.39 9.36 6.82
CA HIS A 152 10.79 9.26 5.43
C HIS A 152 11.22 7.84 5.08
N ALA A 153 10.83 7.37 3.89
CA ALA A 153 11.37 6.15 3.26
C ALA A 153 11.60 6.39 1.78
N ALA A 154 12.65 5.79 1.22
CA ALA A 154 12.95 5.80 -0.20
C ALA A 154 12.93 4.36 -0.72
N ILE A 155 12.02 4.03 -1.61
CA ILE A 155 11.75 2.66 -2.07
C ILE A 155 11.83 2.60 -3.59
N LEU A 156 12.59 1.63 -4.12
CA LEU A 156 12.72 1.42 -5.57
C LEU A 156 11.51 0.64 -6.10
N LEU A 157 10.69 1.29 -6.90
CA LEU A 157 9.47 0.72 -7.49
C LEU A 157 9.46 0.89 -9.01
N LYS A 158 8.69 0.07 -9.71
CA LYS A 158 8.43 0.27 -11.15
C LYS A 158 7.41 1.38 -11.36
N GLN A 159 7.41 1.99 -12.55
CA GLN A 159 6.29 2.83 -12.98
C GLN A 159 4.97 2.11 -12.80
N GLY A 160 3.95 2.82 -12.33
CA GLY A 160 2.66 2.21 -12.10
C GLY A 160 1.74 3.02 -11.21
N TYR A 161 0.60 2.40 -10.90
CA TYR A 161 -0.35 2.85 -9.90
C TYR A 161 -0.16 2.03 -8.63
N TYR A 162 -0.18 2.68 -7.49
CA TYR A 162 0.05 2.05 -6.19
C TYR A 162 -0.92 2.57 -5.14
N SER A 163 -1.49 1.64 -4.38
CA SER A 163 -2.16 1.93 -3.11
C SER A 163 -1.26 1.48 -1.96
N TYR A 164 -1.15 2.28 -0.91
CA TYR A 164 -0.27 2.03 0.24
C TYR A 164 -0.87 2.52 1.54
N GLN A 165 -0.32 2.05 2.65
CA GLN A 165 -0.64 2.47 4.02
C GLN A 165 0.62 2.45 4.89
N TYR A 166 0.52 3.07 6.06
CA TYR A 166 1.57 3.07 7.08
C TYR A 166 1.20 2.18 8.26
#